data_1b263b2fb1490c6eb7d9551f6a147e9c
#
_entry.id   1b263b2fb1490c6eb7d9551f6a147e9c
#
_cell.length_a   1.000
_cell.length_b   1.000
_cell.length_c   1.000
_cell.angle_alpha   90.00
_cell.angle_beta   90.00
_cell.angle_gamma   90.00
#
_symmetry.space_group_name_H-M   'P 1'
#
loop_
_entity.id
_entity.type
_entity.pdbx_description
1 polymer ?
#
loop_
_entity_poly.entity_id
_entity_poly.type
_entity_poly.pdbx_seq_one_letter_code
_entity_poly.pdbx_strand_id
1 'polypeptide(L)'
;VTITVDANQAQSTTNWQPGVHWDYARALQTARELEALAVVWLEEPLPRYASEDIARLNDAVSIPTAGGENNVGLHEITRKVRENVYDVPEPESMVKAGITTLRKIGTLAQAFWKKCVPQQGGGDIGGGAHLHLVASWSNAPFMELLNDPPIGDYRHKFSIFANPPEVSEGMMSVLTSPGQGVEINPDMIESDS
;
A
#
# COMPACT_ATOMS: atom_id res chain seq x y z
N VAL A 1 -17.31 2.04 -10.38
CA VAL A 1 -16.36 1.32 -9.50
C VAL A 1 -15.01 1.38 -10.14
N THR A 2 -13.98 1.73 -9.36
CA THR A 2 -12.58 1.71 -9.75
C THR A 2 -11.99 0.37 -9.36
N ILE A 3 -11.27 -0.29 -10.25
CA ILE A 3 -10.67 -1.61 -10.01
C ILE A 3 -9.14 -1.47 -10.05
N THR A 4 -8.47 -2.00 -9.05
CA THR A 4 -7.03 -2.24 -9.00
C THR A 4 -6.78 -3.74 -8.88
N VAL A 5 -5.62 -4.21 -9.27
CA VAL A 5 -5.26 -5.63 -9.20
C VAL A 5 -3.91 -5.76 -8.55
N ASP A 6 -3.83 -6.61 -7.53
CA ASP A 6 -2.58 -7.01 -6.90
C ASP A 6 -2.21 -8.43 -7.32
N ALA A 7 -1.03 -8.57 -7.90
CA ALA A 7 -0.46 -9.86 -8.30
C ALA A 7 0.38 -10.51 -7.19
N ASN A 8 0.74 -9.76 -6.16
CA ASN A 8 1.49 -10.23 -4.97
C ASN A 8 2.79 -10.99 -5.32
N GLN A 9 3.49 -10.60 -6.38
CA GLN A 9 4.73 -11.29 -6.79
C GLN A 9 5.99 -10.78 -6.07
N ALA A 10 5.89 -9.65 -5.38
CA ALA A 10 7.03 -9.06 -4.66
C ALA A 10 7.28 -9.67 -3.29
N GLN A 11 6.41 -10.51 -2.80
CA GLN A 11 6.62 -11.26 -1.55
C GLN A 11 7.70 -12.31 -1.76
N SER A 12 8.89 -12.02 -1.28
CA SER A 12 10.11 -12.79 -1.53
C SER A 12 10.47 -13.76 -0.41
N THR A 13 9.52 -14.21 0.38
CA THR A 13 9.84 -15.25 1.37
C THR A 13 9.57 -16.62 0.75
N THR A 14 10.63 -17.38 0.60
CA THR A 14 10.64 -18.74 0.02
C THR A 14 9.65 -19.72 0.64
N ASN A 15 9.03 -19.37 1.75
CA ASN A 15 8.10 -20.23 2.49
C ASN A 15 6.64 -19.74 2.46
N TRP A 16 6.38 -18.53 2.01
CA TRP A 16 5.05 -17.93 2.09
C TRP A 16 4.16 -18.30 0.89
N GLN A 17 4.73 -18.34 -0.29
CA GLN A 17 4.02 -18.75 -1.50
C GLN A 17 4.84 -19.78 -2.27
N PRO A 18 4.55 -21.07 -2.11
CA PRO A 18 5.16 -22.14 -2.91
C PRO A 18 4.55 -22.15 -4.31
N GLY A 19 4.63 -21.05 -5.03
CA GLY A 19 4.07 -20.88 -6.35
C GLY A 19 5.14 -20.52 -7.38
N VAL A 20 4.79 -20.65 -8.65
CA VAL A 20 5.63 -20.15 -9.75
C VAL A 20 5.51 -18.64 -9.79
N HIS A 21 6.61 -17.94 -9.54
CA HIS A 21 6.66 -16.50 -9.72
C HIS A 21 6.45 -16.13 -11.19
N TRP A 22 5.80 -15.00 -11.42
CA TRP A 22 5.68 -14.47 -12.78
C TRP A 22 7.06 -14.03 -13.28
N ASP A 23 7.31 -14.37 -14.53
CA ASP A 23 8.39 -13.78 -15.30
C ASP A 23 7.92 -12.49 -16.02
N TYR A 24 8.85 -11.80 -16.65
CA TYR A 24 8.55 -10.59 -17.39
C TYR A 24 7.49 -10.81 -18.49
N ALA A 25 7.53 -11.93 -19.20
CA ALA A 25 6.60 -12.20 -20.29
C ALA A 25 5.17 -12.36 -19.76
N ARG A 26 5.00 -13.06 -18.65
CA ARG A 26 3.70 -13.19 -17.97
C ARG A 26 3.20 -11.85 -17.45
N ALA A 27 4.05 -11.08 -16.78
CA ALA A 27 3.69 -9.75 -16.25
C ALA A 27 3.26 -8.81 -17.38
N LEU A 28 3.99 -8.77 -18.49
CA LEU A 28 3.66 -7.94 -19.65
C LEU A 28 2.33 -8.35 -20.31
N GLN A 29 2.10 -9.65 -20.48
CA GLN A 29 0.84 -10.15 -21.03
C GLN A 29 -0.32 -9.73 -20.13
N THR A 30 -0.23 -9.99 -18.83
CA THR A 30 -1.28 -9.67 -17.87
C THR A 30 -1.54 -8.16 -17.80
N ALA A 31 -0.48 -7.33 -17.77
CA ALA A 31 -0.63 -5.88 -17.76
C ALA A 31 -1.42 -5.38 -18.99
N ARG A 32 -1.15 -5.90 -20.18
CA ARG A 32 -1.88 -5.53 -21.41
C ARG A 32 -3.34 -5.97 -21.39
N GLU A 33 -3.64 -7.13 -20.82
CA GLU A 33 -5.02 -7.60 -20.64
C GLU A 33 -5.79 -6.70 -19.66
N LEU A 34 -5.16 -6.31 -18.55
CA LEU A 34 -5.73 -5.40 -17.57
C LEU A 34 -5.91 -3.96 -18.09
N GLU A 35 -4.98 -3.48 -18.93
CA GLU A 35 -5.13 -2.22 -19.68
C GLU A 35 -6.42 -2.21 -20.49
N ALA A 36 -6.68 -3.27 -21.26
CA ALA A 36 -7.88 -3.40 -22.08
C ALA A 36 -9.18 -3.42 -21.26
N LEU A 37 -9.08 -3.80 -19.96
CA LEU A 37 -10.20 -3.81 -19.01
C LEU A 37 -10.32 -2.49 -18.21
N ALA A 38 -9.48 -1.48 -18.51
CA ALA A 38 -9.42 -0.21 -17.80
C ALA A 38 -9.16 -0.35 -16.28
N VAL A 39 -8.35 -1.32 -15.88
CA VAL A 39 -7.83 -1.43 -14.52
C VAL A 39 -6.90 -0.25 -14.24
N VAL A 40 -6.96 0.32 -13.04
CA VAL A 40 -6.28 1.59 -12.71
C VAL A 40 -4.81 1.42 -12.42
N TRP A 41 -4.41 0.31 -11.81
CA TRP A 41 -3.01 -0.11 -11.68
C TRP A 41 -2.88 -1.62 -11.47
N LEU A 42 -1.69 -2.12 -11.75
CA LEU A 42 -1.25 -3.48 -11.44
C LEU A 42 -0.17 -3.41 -10.35
N GLU A 43 -0.49 -3.98 -9.19
CA GLU A 43 0.40 -4.01 -8.04
C GLU A 43 1.27 -5.26 -8.06
N GLU A 44 2.53 -5.08 -7.65
CA GLU A 44 3.55 -6.10 -7.46
C GLU A 44 3.59 -7.18 -8.57
N PRO A 45 3.68 -6.81 -9.86
CA PRO A 45 3.65 -7.76 -10.96
C PRO A 45 4.87 -8.67 -11.07
N LEU A 46 5.96 -8.35 -10.37
CA LEU A 46 7.24 -9.04 -10.41
C LEU A 46 7.91 -9.05 -9.03
N PRO A 47 8.88 -9.94 -8.78
CA PRO A 47 9.64 -9.96 -7.54
C PRO A 47 10.25 -8.58 -7.21
N ARG A 48 10.16 -8.16 -5.96
CA ARG A 48 10.52 -6.78 -5.52
C ARG A 48 11.92 -6.30 -5.87
N TYR A 49 12.85 -7.22 -6.08
CA TYR A 49 14.23 -6.90 -6.46
C TYR A 49 14.48 -6.90 -7.97
N ALA A 50 13.49 -7.31 -8.78
CA ALA A 50 13.54 -7.25 -10.24
C ALA A 50 13.28 -5.81 -10.76
N SER A 51 13.96 -4.81 -10.17
CA SER A 51 13.71 -3.39 -10.44
C SER A 51 13.84 -3.02 -11.92
N GLU A 52 14.83 -3.59 -12.62
CA GLU A 52 15.03 -3.34 -14.05
C GLU A 52 13.87 -3.87 -14.90
N ASP A 53 13.36 -5.05 -14.59
CA ASP A 53 12.23 -5.64 -15.30
C ASP A 53 10.93 -4.91 -14.98
N ILE A 54 10.72 -4.42 -13.75
CA ILE A 54 9.54 -3.62 -13.39
C ILE A 54 9.58 -2.27 -14.12
N ALA A 55 10.72 -1.58 -14.12
CA ALA A 55 10.89 -0.32 -14.87
C ALA A 55 10.66 -0.52 -16.37
N ARG A 56 11.21 -1.60 -16.94
CA ARG A 56 10.98 -1.99 -18.34
C ARG A 56 9.50 -2.31 -18.62
N LEU A 57 8.80 -2.89 -17.66
CA LEU A 57 7.36 -3.12 -17.78
C LEU A 57 6.60 -1.80 -17.87
N ASN A 58 6.92 -0.83 -16.99
CA ASN A 58 6.34 0.52 -17.01
C ASN A 58 6.51 1.20 -18.37
N ASP A 59 7.69 1.08 -18.97
CA ASP A 59 7.96 1.66 -20.29
C ASP A 59 7.17 0.96 -21.44
N ALA A 60 6.70 -0.27 -21.21
CA ALA A 60 6.05 -1.09 -22.24
C ALA A 60 4.52 -1.10 -22.19
N VAL A 61 3.91 -0.51 -21.16
CA VAL A 61 2.46 -0.50 -20.91
C VAL A 61 2.00 0.90 -20.46
N SER A 62 0.70 1.18 -20.56
CA SER A 62 0.11 2.43 -20.07
C SER A 62 -0.60 2.26 -18.72
N ILE A 63 -0.87 1.02 -18.31
CA ILE A 63 -1.40 0.77 -16.97
C ILE A 63 -0.29 1.05 -15.95
N PRO A 64 -0.52 1.93 -14.94
CA PRO A 64 0.45 2.17 -13.90
C PRO A 64 0.81 0.91 -13.12
N THR A 65 2.06 0.76 -12.71
CA THR A 65 2.44 -0.25 -11.73
C THR A 65 2.51 0.35 -10.33
N ALA A 66 2.07 -0.43 -9.36
CA ALA A 66 2.11 -0.09 -7.94
C ALA A 66 2.99 -1.09 -7.17
N GLY A 67 3.43 -0.68 -5.99
CA GLY A 67 4.16 -1.57 -5.09
C GLY A 67 5.17 -0.87 -4.21
N GLY A 68 5.87 -1.67 -3.42
CA GLY A 68 6.86 -1.15 -2.49
C GLY A 68 6.57 -1.42 -1.03
N GLU A 69 5.47 -2.04 -0.70
CA GLU A 69 5.07 -2.41 0.65
C GLU A 69 6.14 -3.24 1.37
N ASN A 70 6.79 -4.12 0.62
CA ASN A 70 7.84 -5.00 1.12
C ASN A 70 9.25 -4.38 1.12
N ASN A 71 9.41 -3.12 0.68
CA ASN A 71 10.68 -2.41 0.68
C ASN A 71 10.94 -1.70 2.00
N VAL A 72 12.18 -1.72 2.47
CA VAL A 72 12.54 -1.23 3.79
C VAL A 72 13.24 0.13 3.73
N GLY A 73 12.68 1.10 4.44
CA GLY A 73 13.32 2.39 4.68
C GLY A 73 13.34 3.33 3.48
N LEU A 74 13.81 4.55 3.75
CA LEU A 74 13.82 5.65 2.78
C LEU A 74 14.71 5.36 1.56
N HIS A 75 15.83 4.67 1.76
CA HIS A 75 16.83 4.48 0.68
C HIS A 75 16.29 3.57 -0.44
N GLU A 76 15.66 2.45 -0.10
CA GLU A 76 15.10 1.54 -1.11
C GLU A 76 13.99 2.21 -1.91
N ILE A 77 13.05 2.87 -1.23
CA ILE A 77 11.96 3.56 -1.91
C ILE A 77 12.48 4.74 -2.75
N THR A 78 13.44 5.52 -2.24
CA THR A 78 14.06 6.61 -3.02
C THR A 78 14.66 6.09 -4.31
N ARG A 79 15.37 4.97 -4.26
CA ARG A 79 15.95 4.35 -5.44
C ARG A 79 14.86 3.96 -6.44
N LYS A 80 13.81 3.27 -5.98
CA LYS A 80 12.69 2.84 -6.83
C LYS A 80 11.95 4.01 -7.49
N VAL A 81 11.71 5.09 -6.75
CA VAL A 81 11.10 6.31 -7.30
C VAL A 81 11.99 6.93 -8.39
N ARG A 82 13.28 7.05 -8.15
CA ARG A 82 14.24 7.64 -9.11
C ARG A 82 14.44 6.79 -10.36
N GLU A 83 14.43 5.48 -10.22
CA GLU A 83 14.61 4.52 -11.31
C GLU A 83 13.29 4.19 -12.04
N ASN A 84 12.22 4.89 -11.72
CA ASN A 84 10.89 4.67 -12.31
C ASN A 84 10.37 3.23 -12.18
N VAL A 85 10.67 2.59 -11.04
CA VAL A 85 10.26 1.18 -10.82
C VAL A 85 8.76 1.06 -10.62
N TYR A 86 8.15 1.94 -9.83
CA TYR A 86 6.71 2.00 -9.61
C TYR A 86 6.16 3.39 -9.93
N ASP A 87 4.97 3.46 -10.52
CA ASP A 87 4.23 4.70 -10.71
C ASP A 87 3.48 5.11 -9.44
N VAL A 88 3.09 4.12 -8.65
CA VAL A 88 2.42 4.30 -7.37
C VAL A 88 3.23 3.61 -6.28
N PRO A 89 4.17 4.30 -5.60
CA PRO A 89 4.81 3.78 -4.41
C PRO A 89 3.81 3.51 -3.28
N GLU A 90 3.91 2.34 -2.67
CA GLU A 90 3.04 1.85 -1.58
C GLU A 90 3.86 1.52 -0.33
N PRO A 91 4.41 2.54 0.37
CA PRO A 91 5.21 2.31 1.55
C PRO A 91 4.35 1.88 2.75
N GLU A 92 4.90 1.05 3.62
CA GLU A 92 4.25 0.58 4.83
C GLU A 92 4.94 1.16 6.08
N SER A 93 4.17 1.58 7.10
CA SER A 93 4.69 2.31 8.26
C SER A 93 5.12 1.44 9.43
N MET A 94 4.44 0.32 9.68
CA MET A 94 4.59 -0.41 10.94
C MET A 94 5.94 -1.13 11.05
N VAL A 95 6.28 -1.89 10.04
CA VAL A 95 7.48 -2.74 10.07
C VAL A 95 8.58 -2.30 9.11
N LYS A 96 8.29 -1.35 8.23
CA LYS A 96 9.22 -0.98 7.15
C LYS A 96 9.85 0.41 7.34
N ALA A 97 9.11 1.41 7.81
CA ALA A 97 9.63 2.77 7.74
C ALA A 97 9.20 3.77 8.85
N GLY A 98 8.03 3.66 9.45
CA GLY A 98 7.45 4.64 10.38
C GLY A 98 6.95 5.94 9.71
N ILE A 99 6.12 6.70 10.42
CA ILE A 99 5.45 7.92 9.95
C ILE A 99 6.42 8.94 9.36
N THR A 100 7.53 9.21 10.05
CA THR A 100 8.52 10.21 9.62
C THR A 100 9.12 9.88 8.26
N THR A 101 9.40 8.60 8.01
CA THR A 101 9.95 8.13 6.75
C THR A 101 8.89 8.17 5.66
N LEU A 102 7.66 7.71 5.92
CA LEU A 102 6.57 7.76 4.95
C LEU A 102 6.26 9.18 4.50
N ARG A 103 6.28 10.15 5.42
CA ARG A 103 6.11 11.56 5.07
C ARG A 103 7.15 12.06 4.08
N LYS A 104 8.39 11.62 4.22
CA LYS A 104 9.46 11.93 3.26
C LYS A 104 9.24 11.25 1.92
N ILE A 105 8.76 10.00 1.94
CA ILE A 105 8.45 9.22 0.73
C ILE A 105 7.30 9.87 -0.04
N GLY A 106 6.21 10.26 0.62
CA GLY A 106 5.09 10.95 -0.02
C GLY A 106 5.52 12.26 -0.69
N THR A 107 6.34 13.07 -0.01
CA THR A 107 6.92 14.29 -0.57
C THR A 107 7.83 14.01 -1.76
N LEU A 108 8.67 12.97 -1.67
CA LEU A 108 9.53 12.54 -2.77
C LEU A 108 8.70 12.09 -3.98
N ALA A 109 7.71 11.24 -3.77
CA ALA A 109 6.82 10.79 -4.84
C ALA A 109 6.14 11.97 -5.53
N GLN A 110 5.64 12.95 -4.78
CA GLN A 110 5.06 14.18 -5.31
C GLN A 110 6.05 14.96 -6.19
N ALA A 111 7.31 15.08 -5.75
CA ALA A 111 8.35 15.77 -6.53
C ALA A 111 8.66 15.08 -7.87
N PHE A 112 8.36 13.79 -8.00
CA PHE A 112 8.46 13.00 -9.23
C PHE A 112 7.12 12.80 -9.94
N TRP A 113 6.09 13.58 -9.59
CA TRP A 113 4.74 13.52 -10.18
C TRP A 113 4.05 12.16 -10.01
N LYS A 114 4.45 11.37 -9.01
CA LYS A 114 3.89 10.06 -8.70
C LYS A 114 2.81 10.16 -7.62
N LYS A 115 1.80 9.31 -7.73
CA LYS A 115 0.89 9.03 -6.62
C LYS A 115 1.67 8.31 -5.51
N CYS A 116 1.11 8.29 -4.29
CA CYS A 116 1.67 7.51 -3.19
C CYS A 116 0.51 7.02 -2.32
N VAL A 117 0.33 5.73 -2.23
CA VAL A 117 -0.75 5.09 -1.48
C VAL A 117 -0.10 4.15 -0.46
N PRO A 118 -0.08 4.50 0.84
CA PRO A 118 0.47 3.59 1.84
C PRO A 118 -0.31 2.28 1.88
N GLN A 119 0.42 1.17 1.82
CA GLN A 119 -0.13 -0.17 1.96
C GLN A 119 -0.71 -0.37 3.38
N GLN A 120 -1.89 -0.97 3.45
CA GLN A 120 -2.63 -1.17 4.70
C GLN A 120 -3.27 -2.56 4.77
N GLY A 121 -2.49 -3.60 4.94
CA GLY A 121 -2.97 -4.98 5.15
C GLY A 121 -3.38 -5.28 6.58
N GLY A 122 -2.95 -4.47 7.54
CA GLY A 122 -3.36 -4.53 8.95
C GLY A 122 -4.32 -3.41 9.31
N GLY A 123 -5.13 -3.59 10.34
CA GLY A 123 -5.82 -2.49 11.01
C GLY A 123 -4.84 -1.78 11.94
N ASP A 124 -5.25 -1.61 13.16
CA ASP A 124 -4.39 -1.18 14.25
C ASP A 124 -3.82 0.25 14.15
N ILE A 125 -2.75 0.48 14.90
CA ILE A 125 -2.07 1.77 15.03
C ILE A 125 -1.51 2.26 13.68
N GLY A 126 -1.08 1.33 12.81
CA GLY A 126 -0.61 1.65 11.47
C GLY A 126 -1.68 2.29 10.60
N GLY A 127 -2.90 1.76 10.63
CA GLY A 127 -4.04 2.33 9.92
C GLY A 127 -4.36 3.76 10.36
N GLY A 128 -4.29 4.05 11.66
CA GLY A 128 -4.43 5.40 12.18
C GLY A 128 -3.35 6.35 11.63
N ALA A 129 -2.10 5.89 11.59
CA ALA A 129 -0.99 6.66 11.02
C ALA A 129 -1.16 6.92 9.53
N HIS A 130 -1.55 5.90 8.75
CA HIS A 130 -1.77 6.02 7.31
C HIS A 130 -2.92 6.97 6.99
N LEU A 131 -4.01 6.94 7.77
CA LEU A 131 -5.14 7.86 7.61
C LEU A 131 -4.69 9.33 7.68
N HIS A 132 -3.87 9.69 8.67
CA HIS A 132 -3.32 11.04 8.78
C HIS A 132 -2.38 11.41 7.64
N LEU A 133 -1.54 10.48 7.20
CA LEU A 133 -0.63 10.68 6.08
C LEU A 133 -1.40 10.92 4.78
N VAL A 134 -2.32 10.02 4.44
CA VAL A 134 -3.16 10.13 3.23
C VAL A 134 -3.97 11.41 3.24
N ALA A 135 -4.60 11.76 4.36
CA ALA A 135 -5.36 13.02 4.48
C ALA A 135 -4.50 14.27 4.31
N SER A 136 -3.18 14.19 4.54
CA SER A 136 -2.24 15.31 4.40
C SER A 136 -1.59 15.43 3.03
N TRP A 137 -1.70 14.40 2.17
CA TRP A 137 -1.00 14.34 0.89
C TRP A 137 -1.92 14.64 -0.29
N SER A 138 -1.51 15.58 -1.15
CA SER A 138 -2.25 15.89 -2.38
C SER A 138 -2.11 14.83 -3.48
N ASN A 139 -1.14 13.93 -3.35
CA ASN A 139 -0.85 12.85 -4.29
C ASN A 139 -1.30 11.46 -3.79
N ALA A 140 -2.07 11.39 -2.69
CA ALA A 140 -2.69 10.16 -2.21
C ALA A 140 -4.18 10.13 -2.60
N PRO A 141 -4.56 9.43 -3.68
CA PRO A 141 -5.94 9.41 -4.16
C PRO A 141 -6.86 8.54 -3.31
N PHE A 142 -6.30 7.54 -2.62
CA PHE A 142 -7.03 6.55 -1.83
C PHE A 142 -6.29 6.25 -0.54
N MET A 143 -7.04 5.74 0.44
CA MET A 143 -6.51 4.97 1.56
C MET A 143 -6.88 3.51 1.32
N GLU A 144 -5.90 2.65 1.40
CA GLU A 144 -6.14 1.22 1.38
C GLU A 144 -6.83 0.78 2.68
N LEU A 145 -7.86 -0.04 2.55
CA LEU A 145 -8.63 -0.54 3.68
C LEU A 145 -9.07 -1.97 3.39
N LEU A 146 -8.56 -2.91 4.17
CA LEU A 146 -8.96 -4.30 4.05
C LEU A 146 -10.45 -4.46 4.42
N ASN A 147 -11.26 -4.92 3.48
CA ASN A 147 -12.68 -5.18 3.68
C ASN A 147 -13.09 -6.48 3.00
N ASP A 148 -12.61 -7.58 3.53
CA ASP A 148 -12.89 -8.96 3.08
C ASP A 148 -13.57 -9.75 4.22
N PRO A 149 -14.86 -9.47 4.49
CA PRO A 149 -15.60 -10.13 5.56
C PRO A 149 -15.76 -11.64 5.29
N PRO A 150 -15.89 -12.47 6.33
CA PRO A 150 -16.06 -12.07 7.74
C PRO A 150 -14.76 -11.85 8.52
N ILE A 151 -13.62 -12.29 8.02
CA ILE A 151 -12.36 -12.30 8.77
C ILE A 151 -11.56 -11.01 8.55
N GLY A 152 -11.49 -10.53 7.32
CA GLY A 152 -10.75 -9.35 6.92
C GLY A 152 -11.55 -8.04 6.97
N ASP A 153 -12.52 -7.91 7.86
CA ASP A 153 -13.28 -6.67 8.03
C ASP A 153 -12.42 -5.60 8.76
N TYR A 154 -12.35 -4.41 8.20
CA TYR A 154 -11.64 -3.27 8.80
C TYR A 154 -12.12 -2.94 10.21
N ARG A 155 -13.41 -3.15 10.54
CA ARG A 155 -13.94 -2.93 11.88
C ARG A 155 -13.28 -3.86 12.89
N HIS A 156 -13.09 -5.11 12.51
CA HIS A 156 -12.37 -6.06 13.34
C HIS A 156 -10.89 -5.64 13.51
N LYS A 157 -10.27 -5.19 12.44
CA LYS A 157 -8.89 -4.70 12.44
C LYS A 157 -8.68 -3.44 13.29
N PHE A 158 -9.67 -2.56 13.36
CA PHE A 158 -9.65 -1.37 14.22
C PHE A 158 -10.25 -1.61 15.61
N SER A 159 -10.56 -2.83 16.00
CA SER A 159 -11.12 -3.16 17.32
C SER A 159 -10.20 -2.81 18.50
N ILE A 160 -8.89 -2.68 18.24
CA ILE A 160 -7.93 -2.18 19.22
C ILE A 160 -8.21 -0.72 19.65
N PHE A 161 -8.99 0.03 18.89
CA PHE A 161 -9.37 1.40 19.22
C PHE A 161 -10.76 1.43 19.89
N ALA A 162 -10.85 2.17 21.01
CA ALA A 162 -12.12 2.48 21.64
C ALA A 162 -12.96 3.47 20.81
N ASN A 163 -12.30 4.26 19.96
CA ASN A 163 -12.88 5.25 19.06
C ASN A 163 -12.43 5.05 17.60
N PRO A 164 -12.78 3.93 16.94
CA PRO A 164 -12.30 3.64 15.58
C PRO A 164 -12.78 4.70 14.57
N PRO A 165 -11.99 4.97 13.51
CA PRO A 165 -12.44 5.83 12.43
C PRO A 165 -13.70 5.28 11.76
N GLU A 166 -14.64 6.17 11.45
CA GLU A 166 -15.87 5.80 10.77
C GLU A 166 -15.71 5.86 9.25
N VAL A 167 -16.27 4.86 8.56
CA VAL A 167 -16.40 4.82 7.11
C VAL A 167 -17.83 5.08 6.71
N SER A 168 -18.03 6.14 5.95
CA SER A 168 -19.35 6.52 5.41
C SER A 168 -19.20 7.01 3.97
N GLU A 169 -20.04 6.54 3.08
CA GLU A 169 -20.08 6.94 1.66
C GLU A 169 -18.73 6.82 0.93
N GLY A 170 -17.92 5.81 1.29
CA GLY A 170 -16.59 5.60 0.71
C GLY A 170 -15.50 6.54 1.25
N MET A 171 -15.79 7.31 2.29
CA MET A 171 -14.86 8.18 2.98
C MET A 171 -14.62 7.69 4.41
N MET A 172 -13.38 7.87 4.89
CA MET A 172 -13.01 7.57 6.27
C MET A 172 -12.73 8.87 7.03
N SER A 173 -13.31 9.00 8.23
CA SER A 173 -13.12 10.19 9.07
C SER A 173 -11.73 10.21 9.72
N VAL A 174 -11.08 11.37 9.68
CA VAL A 174 -9.81 11.58 10.39
C VAL A 174 -10.08 11.92 11.85
N LEU A 175 -9.45 11.21 12.76
CA LEU A 175 -9.54 11.47 14.20
C LEU A 175 -8.72 12.70 14.57
N THR A 176 -9.28 13.61 15.39
CA THR A 176 -8.69 14.93 15.64
C THR A 176 -8.22 15.15 17.08
N SER A 177 -8.35 14.15 17.95
CA SER A 177 -7.80 14.21 19.32
C SER A 177 -6.26 14.22 19.31
N PRO A 178 -5.58 14.62 20.41
CA PRO A 178 -4.12 14.65 20.47
C PRO A 178 -3.45 13.33 20.07
N GLY A 179 -2.25 13.40 19.53
CA GLY A 179 -1.52 12.25 18.98
C GLY A 179 -2.09 11.85 17.61
N GLN A 180 -2.38 10.58 17.42
CA GLN A 180 -3.09 10.06 16.24
C GLN A 180 -4.62 10.16 16.39
N GLY A 181 -5.11 10.72 17.49
CA GLY A 181 -6.53 10.83 17.76
C GLY A 181 -7.20 9.53 18.20
N VAL A 182 -6.45 8.46 18.36
CA VAL A 182 -6.95 7.14 18.77
C VAL A 182 -6.88 6.95 20.28
N GLU A 183 -7.88 6.29 20.82
CA GLU A 183 -7.91 5.79 22.20
C GLU A 183 -7.79 4.26 22.15
N ILE A 184 -6.81 3.73 22.85
CA ILE A 184 -6.59 2.27 22.87
C ILE A 184 -7.63 1.62 23.78
N ASN A 185 -8.24 0.54 23.30
CA ASN A 185 -9.12 -0.31 24.08
C ASN A 185 -8.27 -1.29 24.92
N PRO A 186 -8.17 -1.09 26.25
CA PRO A 186 -7.31 -1.93 27.09
C PRO A 186 -7.75 -3.39 27.11
N ASP A 187 -9.04 -3.68 26.97
CA ASP A 187 -9.56 -5.06 27.02
C ASP A 187 -9.04 -5.91 25.85
N MET A 188 -8.71 -5.27 24.71
CA MET A 188 -8.15 -5.96 23.55
C MET A 188 -6.67 -6.31 23.73
N ILE A 189 -5.96 -5.58 24.60
CA ILE A 189 -4.54 -5.86 24.90
C ILE A 189 -4.42 -6.99 25.91
N GLU A 190 -5.33 -7.04 26.88
CA GLU A 190 -5.30 -8.04 27.96
C GLU A 190 -5.80 -9.42 27.50
N SER A 191 -6.64 -9.48 26.48
CA SER A 191 -7.20 -10.74 25.97
C SER A 191 -6.19 -11.60 25.19
N ASP A 192 -5.09 -11.02 24.72
CA ASP A 192 -4.05 -11.69 23.92
C ASP A 192 -2.79 -12.05 24.75
N SER A 193 -2.85 -11.92 26.09
CA SER A 193 -1.73 -12.20 27.01
C SER A 193 -1.81 -13.58 27.69
#